data_cba570b4b17d589607adc861bb7da22c
#
_entry.id   cba570b4b17d589607adc861bb7da22c
#
_cell.length_a   1.000
_cell.length_b   1.000
_cell.length_c   1.000
_cell.angle_alpha   90.00
_cell.angle_beta   90.00
_cell.angle_gamma   90.00
#
_symmetry.space_group_name_H-M   'P 1'
#
loop_
_entity.id
_entity.type
_entity.pdbx_description
1 polymer ?
#
loop_
_entity_poly.entity_id
_entity_poly.type
_entity_poly.pdbx_seq_one_letter_code
_entity_poly.pdbx_strand_id
1 'polypeptide(L)'
;IRLIQVKTGHPVELPLLPEIGNAIIDYLKYGRPESDSPFIILTSIPPYEPLKPLRIYRITMKAFKRAGISILDRKHGPHALRHSLSSRMLESLTTMPVISEVLGHTNSGSTMFYLRIDTTSLKLCALDAPELKNSFYEQFKW
;
A
#
# COMPACT_ATOMS: atom_id res chain seq x y z
N ILE A 1 -0.45 12.47 11.36
CA ILE A 1 -0.40 11.26 12.20
C ILE A 1 1.05 10.89 12.39
N ARG A 2 1.52 10.81 13.64
CA ARG A 2 2.85 10.28 13.97
C ARG A 2 2.69 8.87 14.51
N LEU A 3 3.47 7.93 14.00
CA LEU A 3 3.47 6.55 14.45
C LEU A 3 4.88 5.96 14.42
N ILE A 4 5.11 4.97 15.27
CA ILE A 4 6.37 4.23 15.29
C ILE A 4 6.11 2.85 14.69
N GLN A 5 6.88 2.48 13.68
CA GLN A 5 6.76 1.17 13.06
C GLN A 5 7.26 0.08 14.03
N VAL A 6 6.40 -0.88 14.34
CA VAL A 6 6.71 -1.95 15.28
C VAL A 6 7.91 -2.80 14.84
N LYS A 7 8.05 -3.03 13.52
CA LYS A 7 9.11 -3.89 12.98
C LYS A 7 10.49 -3.22 12.95
N THR A 8 10.52 -1.93 12.68
CA THR A 8 11.78 -1.20 12.41
C THR A 8 12.14 -0.18 13.47
N GLY A 9 11.19 0.16 14.36
CA GLY A 9 11.35 1.23 15.35
C GLY A 9 11.37 2.65 14.75
N HIS A 10 11.26 2.78 13.43
CA HIS A 10 11.33 4.09 12.78
C HIS A 10 10.03 4.89 12.94
N PRO A 11 10.14 6.19 13.25
CA PRO A 11 9.00 7.09 13.22
C PRO A 11 8.58 7.35 11.77
N VAL A 12 7.27 7.39 11.55
CA VAL A 12 6.65 7.78 10.28
C VAL A 12 5.64 8.86 10.57
N GLU A 13 5.71 9.96 9.83
CA GLU A 13 4.76 11.04 9.89
C GLU A 13 3.96 11.10 8.59
N LEU A 14 2.65 11.02 8.72
CA LEU A 14 1.73 11.06 7.59
C LEU A 14 0.76 12.23 7.78
N PRO A 15 0.38 12.94 6.71
CA PRO A 15 -0.66 13.95 6.78
C PRO A 15 -1.98 13.30 7.21
N LEU A 16 -2.75 13.99 8.03
CA LEU A 16 -4.10 13.58 8.36
C LEU A 16 -5.04 14.19 7.31
N LEU A 17 -5.44 13.38 6.35
CA LEU A 17 -6.39 13.79 5.32
C LEU A 17 -7.76 14.06 5.95
N PRO A 18 -8.52 15.06 5.45
CA PRO A 18 -9.83 15.43 6.00
C PRO A 18 -10.80 14.24 6.11
N GLU A 19 -10.85 13.38 5.11
CA GLU A 19 -11.73 12.20 5.08
C GLU A 19 -11.41 11.24 6.22
N ILE A 20 -10.12 11.00 6.49
CA ILE A 20 -9.66 10.13 7.57
C ILE A 20 -9.93 10.78 8.92
N GLY A 21 -9.64 12.08 9.03
CA GLY A 21 -9.89 12.85 10.25
C GLY A 21 -11.36 12.85 10.64
N ASN A 22 -12.25 13.14 9.70
CA ASN A 22 -13.69 13.13 9.90
C ASN A 22 -14.20 11.73 10.29
N ALA A 23 -13.74 10.68 9.63
CA ALA A 23 -14.12 9.30 9.96
C ALA A 23 -13.67 8.90 11.39
N ILE A 24 -12.51 9.38 11.83
CA ILE A 24 -12.05 9.16 13.21
C ILE A 24 -12.95 9.92 14.19
N ILE A 25 -13.30 11.18 13.91
CA ILE A 25 -14.19 12.00 14.75
C ILE A 25 -15.56 11.33 14.86
N ASP A 26 -16.15 10.90 13.75
CA ASP A 26 -17.44 10.21 13.74
C ASP A 26 -17.40 8.91 14.55
N TYR A 27 -16.32 8.14 14.40
CA TYR A 27 -16.13 6.94 15.20
C TYR A 27 -16.03 7.26 16.70
N LEU A 28 -15.27 8.30 17.09
CA LEU A 28 -15.12 8.68 18.48
C LEU A 28 -16.44 9.18 19.09
N LYS A 29 -17.26 9.86 18.31
CA LYS A 29 -18.56 10.39 18.78
C LYS A 29 -19.66 9.35 18.86
N TYR A 30 -19.72 8.44 17.87
CA TYR A 30 -20.90 7.61 17.67
C TYR A 30 -20.63 6.10 17.68
N GLY A 31 -19.39 5.68 17.51
CA GLY A 31 -19.06 4.26 17.34
C GLY A 31 -18.12 3.67 18.36
N ARG A 32 -17.35 4.50 19.06
CA ARG A 32 -16.41 4.02 20.05
C ARG A 32 -17.13 3.67 21.35
N PRO A 33 -16.95 2.45 21.88
CA PRO A 33 -17.51 2.11 23.19
C PRO A 33 -16.82 2.92 24.30
N GLU A 34 -17.55 3.18 25.38
CA GLU A 34 -16.97 3.79 26.57
C GLU A 34 -15.90 2.90 27.17
N SER A 35 -14.70 3.43 27.33
CA SER A 35 -13.53 2.70 27.80
C SER A 35 -12.40 3.66 28.18
N ASP A 36 -11.69 3.37 29.25
CA ASP A 36 -10.49 4.09 29.70
C ASP A 36 -9.25 3.76 28.87
N SER A 37 -9.39 2.89 27.85
CA SER A 37 -8.31 2.52 26.96
C SER A 37 -7.75 3.73 26.22
N PRO A 38 -6.40 3.94 26.19
CA PRO A 38 -5.78 5.03 25.48
C PRO A 38 -5.81 4.84 23.94
N PHE A 39 -6.20 3.66 23.48
CA PHE A 39 -6.26 3.36 22.05
C PHE A 39 -7.51 3.94 21.39
N ILE A 40 -7.36 4.54 20.22
CA ILE A 40 -8.47 5.13 19.50
C ILE A 40 -9.46 4.05 19.07
N ILE A 41 -9.01 3.00 18.41
CA ILE A 41 -9.88 1.99 17.80
C ILE A 41 -9.92 0.74 18.68
N LEU A 42 -11.11 0.40 19.12
CA LEU A 42 -11.37 -0.73 20.01
C LEU A 42 -12.28 -1.77 19.34
N THR A 43 -12.38 -2.94 19.96
CA THR A 43 -13.40 -3.93 19.59
C THR A 43 -14.79 -3.43 19.99
N SER A 44 -15.81 -3.72 19.21
CA SER A 44 -17.20 -3.35 19.50
C SER A 44 -17.88 -4.28 20.50
N ILE A 45 -17.22 -5.32 20.97
CA ILE A 45 -17.73 -6.34 21.91
C ILE A 45 -16.76 -6.42 23.10
N PRO A 46 -17.26 -6.49 24.33
CA PRO A 46 -16.44 -6.66 25.53
C PRO A 46 -15.56 -7.93 25.48
N PRO A 47 -14.38 -7.91 26.10
CA PRO A 47 -13.71 -6.73 26.64
C PRO A 47 -13.25 -5.81 25.50
N TYR A 48 -13.43 -4.48 25.66
CA TYR A 48 -13.10 -3.49 24.62
C TYR A 48 -11.60 -3.32 24.45
N GLU A 49 -10.99 -4.28 23.75
CA GLU A 49 -9.55 -4.33 23.52
C GLU A 49 -9.14 -3.54 22.25
N PRO A 50 -7.87 -3.11 22.17
CA PRO A 50 -7.29 -2.59 20.92
C PRO A 50 -7.44 -3.57 19.77
N LEU A 51 -7.63 -3.06 18.56
CA LEU A 51 -7.71 -3.93 17.36
C LEU A 51 -6.38 -4.63 17.11
N LYS A 52 -6.41 -5.97 17.15
CA LYS A 52 -5.27 -6.83 16.78
C LYS A 52 -5.14 -6.93 15.24
N PRO A 53 -3.92 -7.16 14.71
CA PRO A 53 -3.67 -7.23 13.26
C PRO A 53 -4.61 -8.18 12.50
N LEU A 54 -4.97 -9.31 13.09
CA LEU A 54 -5.91 -10.27 12.48
C LEU A 54 -7.31 -9.68 12.28
N ARG A 55 -7.78 -8.81 13.18
CA ARG A 55 -9.07 -8.12 13.02
C ARG A 55 -9.02 -7.09 11.90
N ILE A 56 -7.90 -6.37 11.79
CA ILE A 56 -7.68 -5.42 10.68
C ILE A 56 -7.71 -6.17 9.34
N TYR A 57 -7.03 -7.30 9.25
CA TYR A 57 -7.09 -8.17 8.08
C TYR A 57 -8.53 -8.56 7.71
N ARG A 58 -9.33 -9.02 8.68
CA ARG A 58 -10.73 -9.40 8.46
C ARG A 58 -11.59 -8.21 8.00
N ILE A 59 -11.37 -7.01 8.53
CA ILE A 59 -12.06 -5.78 8.10
C ILE A 59 -11.73 -5.50 6.63
N THR A 60 -10.45 -5.53 6.26
CA THR A 60 -9.99 -5.33 4.88
C THR A 60 -10.62 -6.35 3.93
N MET A 61 -10.67 -7.62 4.32
CA MET A 61 -11.28 -8.68 3.52
C MET A 61 -12.79 -8.47 3.32
N LYS A 62 -13.51 -8.02 4.36
CA LYS A 62 -14.93 -7.66 4.24
C LYS A 62 -15.12 -6.47 3.29
N ALA A 63 -14.23 -5.48 3.33
CA ALA A 63 -14.28 -4.33 2.42
C ALA A 63 -14.09 -4.78 0.96
N PHE A 64 -13.10 -5.63 0.68
CA PHE A 64 -12.90 -6.20 -0.66
C PHE A 64 -14.12 -6.95 -1.16
N LYS A 65 -14.70 -7.81 -0.33
CA LYS A 65 -15.92 -8.56 -0.68
C LYS A 65 -17.10 -7.62 -0.99
N ARG A 66 -17.30 -6.58 -0.19
CA ARG A 66 -18.37 -5.57 -0.43
C ARG A 66 -18.14 -4.78 -1.70
N ALA A 67 -16.89 -4.51 -2.05
CA ALA A 67 -16.50 -3.82 -3.27
C ALA A 67 -16.50 -4.72 -4.52
N GLY A 68 -16.87 -6.01 -4.41
CA GLY A 68 -16.87 -6.97 -5.52
C GLY A 68 -15.45 -7.33 -6.02
N ILE A 69 -14.41 -7.06 -5.23
CA ILE A 69 -13.03 -7.35 -5.63
C ILE A 69 -12.74 -8.83 -5.43
N SER A 70 -12.44 -9.54 -6.53
CA SER A 70 -11.98 -10.93 -6.46
C SER A 70 -10.62 -11.03 -5.81
N ILE A 71 -10.47 -12.02 -4.91
CA ILE A 71 -9.24 -12.29 -4.16
C ILE A 71 -8.60 -13.63 -4.56
N LEU A 72 -9.23 -14.39 -5.46
CA LEU A 72 -8.84 -15.77 -5.76
C LEU A 72 -7.43 -15.86 -6.37
N ASP A 73 -7.08 -14.95 -7.30
CA ASP A 73 -5.81 -14.97 -8.03
C ASP A 73 -4.92 -13.76 -7.76
N ARG A 74 -5.20 -13.01 -6.67
CA ARG A 74 -4.48 -11.76 -6.38
C ARG A 74 -3.99 -11.70 -4.94
N LYS A 75 -2.88 -11.03 -4.73
CA LYS A 75 -2.45 -10.65 -3.38
C LYS A 75 -3.57 -9.81 -2.73
N HIS A 76 -3.92 -10.13 -1.50
CA HIS A 76 -5.04 -9.52 -0.78
C HIS A 76 -4.63 -9.15 0.65
N GLY A 77 -5.53 -8.43 1.35
CA GLY A 77 -5.30 -7.94 2.71
C GLY A 77 -4.60 -6.59 2.75
N PRO A 78 -4.19 -6.11 3.95
CA PRO A 78 -3.61 -4.78 4.15
C PRO A 78 -2.34 -4.52 3.32
N HIS A 79 -1.52 -5.55 3.09
CA HIS A 79 -0.33 -5.42 2.26
C HIS A 79 -0.65 -5.14 0.79
N ALA A 80 -1.75 -5.66 0.26
CA ALA A 80 -2.19 -5.36 -1.10
C ALA A 80 -2.56 -3.87 -1.25
N LEU A 81 -3.22 -3.28 -0.25
CA LEU A 81 -3.51 -1.84 -0.23
C LEU A 81 -2.23 -1.01 -0.23
N ARG A 82 -1.24 -1.41 0.56
CA ARG A 82 0.07 -0.76 0.60
C ARG A 82 0.78 -0.84 -0.76
N HIS A 83 0.75 -1.99 -1.42
CA HIS A 83 1.30 -2.15 -2.77
C HIS A 83 0.56 -1.28 -3.79
N SER A 84 -0.77 -1.23 -3.73
CA SER A 84 -1.57 -0.38 -4.62
C SER A 84 -1.26 1.11 -4.43
N LEU A 85 -1.04 1.55 -3.17
CA LEU A 85 -0.60 2.92 -2.90
C LEU A 85 0.74 3.21 -3.57
N SER A 86 1.72 2.33 -3.41
CA SER A 86 3.05 2.49 -4.00
C SER A 86 2.99 2.58 -5.53
N SER A 87 2.21 1.70 -6.17
CA SER A 87 2.03 1.71 -7.62
C SER A 87 1.40 3.02 -8.10
N ARG A 88 0.35 3.50 -7.40
CA ARG A 88 -0.28 4.78 -7.72
C ARG A 88 0.65 5.97 -7.56
N MET A 89 1.49 5.96 -6.52
CA MET A 89 2.49 7.02 -6.33
C MET A 89 3.51 7.03 -7.48
N LEU A 90 3.95 5.86 -7.95
CA LEU A 90 4.82 5.75 -9.13
C LEU A 90 4.13 6.24 -10.40
N GLU A 91 2.90 5.83 -10.65
CA GLU A 91 2.08 6.31 -11.77
C GLU A 91 1.91 7.83 -11.76
N SER A 92 1.86 8.43 -10.56
CA SER A 92 1.83 9.89 -10.36
C SER A 92 3.20 10.55 -10.40
N LEU A 93 4.24 9.84 -10.87
CA LEU A 93 5.62 10.32 -10.98
C LEU A 93 6.21 10.80 -9.63
N THR A 94 5.71 10.25 -8.51
CA THR A 94 6.27 10.53 -7.19
C THR A 94 7.67 9.92 -7.08
N THR A 95 8.63 10.69 -6.58
CA THR A 95 10.02 10.23 -6.48
C THR A 95 10.18 9.09 -5.47
N MET A 96 11.11 8.20 -5.72
CA MET A 96 11.37 7.02 -4.87
C MET A 96 11.67 7.35 -3.41
N PRO A 97 12.45 8.41 -3.08
CA PRO A 97 12.64 8.80 -1.68
C PRO A 97 11.33 9.10 -0.96
N VAL A 98 10.42 9.84 -1.60
CA VAL A 98 9.10 10.18 -1.04
C VAL A 98 8.26 8.93 -0.83
N ILE A 99 8.22 8.02 -1.80
CA ILE A 99 7.53 6.73 -1.66
C ILE A 99 8.10 5.94 -0.49
N SER A 100 9.43 5.89 -0.38
CA SER A 100 10.13 5.20 0.71
C SER A 100 9.76 5.77 2.08
N GLU A 101 9.72 7.09 2.19
CA GLU A 101 9.35 7.81 3.42
C GLU A 101 7.90 7.54 3.81
N VAL A 102 6.94 7.71 2.89
CA VAL A 102 5.51 7.45 3.12
C VAL A 102 5.28 6.00 3.54
N LEU A 103 6.00 5.06 2.96
CA LEU A 103 5.93 3.65 3.32
C LEU A 103 6.75 3.31 4.59
N GLY A 104 7.61 4.23 5.05
CA GLY A 104 8.51 4.00 6.18
C GLY A 104 9.51 2.87 5.90
N HIS A 105 10.02 2.80 4.68
CA HIS A 105 11.08 1.85 4.36
C HIS A 105 12.43 2.38 4.85
N THR A 106 13.15 1.59 5.61
CA THR A 106 14.50 1.92 6.10
C THR A 106 15.59 1.56 5.09
N ASN A 107 15.26 0.72 4.12
CA ASN A 107 16.17 0.28 3.08
C ASN A 107 15.55 0.54 1.70
N SER A 108 16.29 1.23 0.84
CA SER A 108 15.92 1.50 -0.55
C SER A 108 15.64 0.23 -1.36
N GLY A 109 16.28 -0.90 -1.00
CA GLY A 109 16.03 -2.19 -1.63
C GLY A 109 14.56 -2.63 -1.57
N SER A 110 13.85 -2.30 -0.50
CA SER A 110 12.40 -2.58 -0.38
C SER A 110 11.57 -1.75 -1.35
N THR A 111 12.01 -0.54 -1.67
CA THR A 111 11.33 0.37 -2.59
C THR A 111 11.70 0.05 -4.05
N MET A 112 12.94 -0.44 -4.30
CA MET A 112 13.39 -0.91 -5.62
C MET A 112 12.53 -2.03 -6.20
N PHE A 113 11.85 -2.80 -5.34
CA PHE A 113 10.91 -3.82 -5.80
C PHE A 113 9.78 -3.23 -6.66
N TYR A 114 9.35 -2.00 -6.36
CA TYR A 114 8.29 -1.32 -7.11
C TYR A 114 8.78 -0.80 -8.47
N LEU A 115 10.06 -0.43 -8.62
CA LEU A 115 10.64 -0.03 -9.90
C LEU A 115 10.61 -1.17 -10.93
N ARG A 116 10.74 -2.42 -10.49
CA ARG A 116 10.67 -3.59 -11.39
C ARG A 116 9.28 -3.79 -11.99
N ILE A 117 8.26 -3.17 -11.39
CA ILE A 117 6.86 -3.26 -11.82
C ILE A 117 6.50 -2.07 -12.73
N ASP A 118 7.28 -0.99 -12.67
CA ASP A 118 7.07 0.20 -13.48
C ASP A 118 7.61 0.03 -14.91
N THR A 119 6.91 -0.81 -15.67
CA THR A 119 7.22 -1.05 -17.08
C THR A 119 7.03 0.20 -17.95
N THR A 120 6.22 1.17 -17.50
CA THR A 120 5.95 2.41 -18.24
C THR A 120 7.16 3.32 -18.19
N SER A 121 7.71 3.58 -17.00
CA SER A 121 8.94 4.37 -16.86
C SER A 121 10.14 3.67 -17.49
N LEU A 122 10.21 2.33 -17.41
CA LEU A 122 11.26 1.56 -18.07
C LEU A 122 11.18 1.68 -19.60
N LYS A 123 9.98 1.70 -20.18
CA LYS A 123 9.80 1.91 -21.63
C LYS A 123 10.25 3.30 -22.08
N LEU A 124 10.07 4.34 -21.25
CA LEU A 124 10.58 5.68 -21.56
C LEU A 124 12.12 5.76 -21.54
N CYS A 125 12.78 4.88 -20.81
CA CYS A 125 14.23 4.76 -20.78
C CYS A 125 14.79 3.77 -21.83
N ALA A 126 13.91 3.03 -22.53
CA ALA A 126 14.35 2.11 -23.55
C ALA A 126 14.89 2.89 -24.75
N LEU A 127 16.06 2.51 -25.21
CA LEU A 127 16.59 2.99 -26.48
C LEU A 127 15.73 2.41 -27.62
N ASP A 128 15.45 3.21 -28.62
CA ASP A 128 14.80 2.73 -29.84
C ASP A 128 15.71 1.67 -30.45
N ALA A 129 15.25 0.44 -30.47
CA ALA A 129 15.96 -0.62 -31.15
C ALA A 129 15.90 -0.36 -32.66
N PRO A 130 17.03 -0.30 -33.38
CA PRO A 130 17.01 -0.15 -34.81
C PRO A 130 16.22 -1.31 -35.42
N GLU A 131 15.41 -1.02 -36.45
CA GLU A 131 14.72 -2.05 -37.19
C GLU A 131 15.74 -3.00 -37.80
N LEU A 132 15.71 -4.25 -37.38
CA LEU A 132 16.57 -5.29 -37.93
C LEU A 132 16.05 -5.68 -39.30
N LYS A 133 16.94 -5.67 -40.30
CA LYS A 133 16.60 -6.12 -41.64
C LYS A 133 16.13 -7.59 -41.60
N ASN A 134 15.14 -7.94 -42.41
CA ASN A 134 14.60 -9.32 -42.50
C ASN A 134 15.69 -10.39 -42.66
N SER A 135 16.80 -10.06 -43.35
CA SER A 135 17.97 -10.94 -43.50
C SER A 135 18.62 -11.35 -42.18
N PHE A 136 18.46 -10.57 -41.10
CA PHE A 136 18.94 -10.96 -39.76
C PHE A 136 18.16 -12.15 -39.20
N TYR A 137 16.85 -12.16 -39.39
CA TYR A 137 15.99 -13.25 -38.87
C TYR A 137 16.13 -14.54 -39.72
N GLU A 138 16.51 -14.42 -40.96
CA GLU A 138 16.73 -15.60 -41.83
C GLU A 138 17.92 -16.47 -41.41
N GLN A 139 18.89 -15.88 -40.70
CA GLN A 139 20.05 -16.59 -40.15
C GLN A 139 19.70 -17.56 -39.00
N PHE A 140 18.53 -17.42 -38.40
CA PHE A 140 18.06 -18.21 -37.24
C PHE A 140 16.91 -19.17 -37.59
N LYS A 141 16.60 -19.37 -38.87
CA LYS A 141 15.67 -20.44 -39.26
C LYS A 141 16.40 -21.77 -39.17
N TRP A 142 16.04 -22.54 -38.14
CA TRP A 142 16.43 -23.93 -37.94
C TRP A 142 15.52 -24.85 -38.73
#